data_02221db00354aa12cfe3f4a6decd1188
#
_entry.id   02221db00354aa12cfe3f4a6decd1188
#
_cell.length_a   1.000
_cell.length_b   1.000
_cell.length_c   1.000
_cell.angle_alpha   90.00
_cell.angle_beta   90.00
_cell.angle_gamma   90.00
#
_symmetry.space_group_name_H-M   'P 1'
#
loop_
_entity.id
_entity.type
_entity.pdbx_description
1 polymer ?
#
loop_
_entity_poly.entity_id
_entity_poly.type
_entity_poly.pdbx_seq_one_letter_code
_entity_poly.pdbx_strand_id
1 'polypeptide(L)'
;MLGSAQSSFGRKPMAVRYLHTMVRVKDLEKSMAFYALLGLREMRRIDNEAGRFSLVFMAPEGQEECPIELTYNWDGDEGLPSDGRHFGHLAYQVPNIYETCLHLMDNGVTINRPPRDGHMAFVRSPDNVSIELLQAGERLAPAEPWVSMDNVGHW
;
A
#
# COMPACT_ATOMS: atom_id res chain seq x y z
N MET A 1 18.49 -43.75 -39.63
CA MET A 1 17.73 -43.75 -38.39
C MET A 1 17.40 -42.30 -38.04
N LEU A 2 16.20 -41.91 -38.30
CA LEU A 2 15.71 -40.55 -38.05
C LEU A 2 15.10 -40.51 -36.66
N GLY A 3 15.75 -39.77 -35.76
CA GLY A 3 15.23 -39.50 -34.42
C GLY A 3 14.07 -38.54 -34.49
N SER A 4 12.89 -39.01 -34.07
CA SER A 4 11.69 -38.21 -33.94
C SER A 4 11.86 -37.16 -32.83
N ALA A 5 11.93 -35.88 -33.21
CA ALA A 5 11.81 -34.80 -32.28
C ALA A 5 10.36 -34.75 -31.76
N GLN A 6 10.17 -35.14 -30.51
CA GLN A 6 8.91 -34.90 -29.83
C GLN A 6 8.72 -33.41 -29.64
N SER A 7 7.76 -32.81 -30.35
CA SER A 7 7.33 -31.48 -30.11
C SER A 7 6.66 -31.44 -28.73
N SER A 8 7.31 -30.77 -27.76
CA SER A 8 6.67 -30.40 -26.54
C SER A 8 5.58 -29.39 -26.88
N PHE A 9 4.32 -29.83 -26.89
CA PHE A 9 3.19 -28.91 -26.89
C PHE A 9 3.28 -28.06 -25.62
N GLY A 10 3.88 -26.89 -25.76
CA GLY A 10 3.93 -25.92 -24.71
C GLY A 10 2.49 -25.57 -24.30
N ARG A 11 2.08 -25.96 -23.09
CA ARG A 11 0.83 -25.48 -22.50
C ARG A 11 0.89 -23.96 -22.54
N LYS A 12 -0.05 -23.33 -23.25
CA LYS A 12 -0.22 -21.88 -23.20
C LYS A 12 -0.36 -21.48 -21.72
N PRO A 13 0.50 -20.59 -21.21
CA PRO A 13 0.41 -20.22 -19.80
C PRO A 13 -1.00 -19.71 -19.51
N MET A 14 -1.63 -20.24 -18.46
CA MET A 14 -2.92 -19.73 -18.01
C MET A 14 -2.76 -18.26 -17.66
N ALA A 15 -3.61 -17.39 -18.21
CA ALA A 15 -3.60 -15.97 -17.91
C ALA A 15 -4.01 -15.77 -16.45
N VAL A 16 -3.04 -15.46 -15.59
CA VAL A 16 -3.28 -15.11 -14.19
C VAL A 16 -3.42 -13.58 -14.12
N ARG A 17 -4.41 -13.10 -13.36
CA ARG A 17 -4.63 -11.67 -13.12
C ARG A 17 -4.54 -11.41 -11.62
N TYR A 18 -3.73 -10.43 -11.23
CA TYR A 18 -3.72 -9.95 -9.85
C TYR A 18 -5.05 -9.21 -9.56
N LEU A 19 -5.65 -9.47 -8.39
CA LEU A 19 -6.92 -8.85 -8.01
C LEU A 19 -6.76 -7.80 -6.91
N HIS A 20 -6.23 -8.17 -5.76
CA HIS A 20 -6.06 -7.25 -4.64
C HIS A 20 -5.08 -7.80 -3.60
N THR A 21 -4.64 -6.92 -2.72
CA THR A 21 -4.00 -7.25 -1.44
C THR A 21 -4.97 -6.95 -0.31
N MET A 22 -5.17 -7.88 0.61
CA MET A 22 -5.98 -7.67 1.80
C MET A 22 -5.11 -7.34 2.99
N VAL A 23 -5.52 -6.32 3.76
CA VAL A 23 -4.94 -5.98 5.05
C VAL A 23 -6.05 -5.87 6.10
N ARG A 24 -5.81 -6.40 7.30
CA ARG A 24 -6.73 -6.24 8.42
C ARG A 24 -6.52 -4.91 9.10
N VAL A 25 -7.61 -4.30 9.54
CA VAL A 25 -7.61 -2.99 10.21
C VAL A 25 -8.38 -3.07 11.52
N LYS A 26 -7.89 -2.37 12.55
CA LYS A 26 -8.58 -2.29 13.85
C LYS A 26 -9.65 -1.22 13.89
N ASP A 27 -9.43 -0.12 13.17
CA ASP A 27 -10.35 1.01 13.08
C ASP A 27 -10.52 1.35 11.60
N LEU A 28 -11.66 0.96 11.04
CA LEU A 28 -11.93 1.09 9.61
C LEU A 28 -11.91 2.55 9.17
N GLU A 29 -12.54 3.44 9.94
CA GLU A 29 -12.65 4.87 9.58
C GLU A 29 -11.27 5.55 9.60
N LYS A 30 -10.43 5.27 10.58
CA LYS A 30 -9.06 5.79 10.64
C LYS A 30 -8.21 5.30 9.48
N SER A 31 -8.32 4.03 9.14
CA SER A 31 -7.57 3.46 8.01
C SER A 31 -8.05 4.03 6.69
N MET A 32 -9.37 4.15 6.48
CA MET A 32 -9.91 4.77 5.28
C MET A 32 -9.45 6.23 5.15
N ALA A 33 -9.47 7.00 6.23
CA ALA A 33 -8.98 8.38 6.24
C ALA A 33 -7.49 8.45 5.88
N PHE A 34 -6.67 7.55 6.42
CA PHE A 34 -5.24 7.46 6.09
C PHE A 34 -5.01 7.20 4.60
N TYR A 35 -5.65 6.18 4.04
CA TYR A 35 -5.49 5.86 2.61
C TYR A 35 -6.07 6.95 1.70
N ALA A 36 -7.09 7.69 2.16
CA ALA A 36 -7.61 8.85 1.45
C ALA A 36 -6.57 9.98 1.35
N LEU A 37 -5.70 10.17 2.36
CA LEU A 37 -4.58 11.13 2.28
C LEU A 37 -3.58 10.78 1.19
N LEU A 38 -3.45 9.50 0.84
CA LEU A 38 -2.62 9.03 -0.28
C LEU A 38 -3.33 9.12 -1.64
N GLY A 39 -4.61 9.52 -1.65
CA GLY A 39 -5.39 9.64 -2.87
C GLY A 39 -6.22 8.40 -3.22
N LEU A 40 -6.30 7.40 -2.34
CA LEU A 40 -7.19 6.27 -2.55
C LEU A 40 -8.63 6.66 -2.21
N ARG A 41 -9.56 6.08 -2.94
CA ARG A 41 -11.01 6.29 -2.73
C ARG A 41 -11.70 4.96 -2.48
N GLU A 42 -12.77 4.99 -1.68
CA GLU A 42 -13.65 3.83 -1.53
C GLU A 42 -14.31 3.50 -2.87
N MET A 43 -14.12 2.28 -3.31
CA MET A 43 -14.67 1.74 -4.54
C MET A 43 -15.92 0.92 -4.28
N ARG A 44 -15.86 0.11 -3.23
CA ARG A 44 -16.90 -0.85 -2.88
C ARG A 44 -16.80 -1.21 -1.41
N ARG A 45 -17.96 -1.42 -0.80
CA ARG A 45 -18.09 -1.89 0.59
C ARG A 45 -19.01 -3.12 0.62
N ILE A 46 -18.66 -4.07 1.47
CA ILE A 46 -19.47 -5.24 1.75
C ILE A 46 -19.51 -5.41 3.26
N ASP A 47 -20.72 -5.39 3.84
CA ASP A 47 -20.95 -5.73 5.24
C ASP A 47 -21.55 -7.13 5.29
N ASN A 48 -20.86 -8.03 5.99
CA ASN A 48 -21.30 -9.42 6.15
C ASN A 48 -21.74 -9.67 7.59
N GLU A 49 -23.06 -9.67 7.80
CA GLU A 49 -23.64 -9.86 9.12
C GLU A 49 -23.41 -11.27 9.67
N ALA A 50 -23.48 -12.28 8.83
CA ALA A 50 -23.28 -13.66 9.24
C ALA A 50 -21.82 -13.92 9.67
N GLY A 51 -20.86 -13.34 8.96
CA GLY A 51 -19.44 -13.44 9.27
C GLY A 51 -18.94 -12.35 10.23
N ARG A 52 -19.77 -11.33 10.52
CA ARG A 52 -19.45 -10.19 11.38
C ARG A 52 -18.16 -9.47 10.97
N PHE A 53 -18.11 -9.09 9.70
CA PHE A 53 -17.01 -8.29 9.17
C PHE A 53 -17.46 -7.32 8.08
N SER A 54 -16.65 -6.27 7.88
CA SER A 54 -16.79 -5.35 6.76
C SER A 54 -15.56 -5.42 5.88
N LEU A 55 -15.77 -5.38 4.58
CA LEU A 55 -14.72 -5.24 3.56
C LEU A 55 -14.87 -3.90 2.87
N VAL A 56 -13.77 -3.16 2.74
CA VAL A 56 -13.72 -1.92 1.96
C VAL A 56 -12.59 -2.00 0.97
N PHE A 57 -12.93 -1.86 -0.31
CA PHE A 57 -11.96 -1.83 -1.40
C PHE A 57 -11.62 -0.39 -1.74
N MET A 58 -10.34 -0.03 -1.69
CA MET A 58 -9.85 1.31 -1.97
C MET A 58 -8.78 1.28 -3.05
N ALA A 59 -8.82 2.25 -3.96
CA ALA A 59 -7.83 2.40 -5.01
C ALA A 59 -7.65 3.86 -5.41
N PRO A 60 -6.48 4.25 -5.96
CA PRO A 60 -6.32 5.52 -6.64
C PRO A 60 -7.20 5.58 -7.90
N GLU A 61 -7.56 6.78 -8.33
CA GLU A 61 -8.27 6.98 -9.58
C GLU A 61 -7.49 6.41 -10.77
N GLY A 62 -8.17 5.68 -11.64
CA GLY A 62 -7.56 5.02 -12.80
C GLY A 62 -6.86 3.70 -12.49
N GLN A 63 -6.88 3.24 -11.23
CA GLN A 63 -6.25 1.98 -10.80
C GLN A 63 -7.22 1.06 -10.04
N GLU A 64 -8.48 1.13 -10.41
CA GLU A 64 -9.58 0.39 -9.77
C GLU A 64 -9.45 -1.12 -9.91
N GLU A 65 -8.59 -1.58 -10.83
CA GLU A 65 -8.34 -3.01 -11.07
C GLU A 65 -7.43 -3.66 -10.02
N CYS A 66 -6.70 -2.86 -9.24
CA CYS A 66 -5.74 -3.34 -8.25
C CYS A 66 -5.96 -2.67 -6.89
N PRO A 67 -7.14 -2.81 -6.27
CA PRO A 67 -7.42 -2.17 -5.00
C PRO A 67 -6.67 -2.84 -3.85
N ILE A 68 -6.57 -2.15 -2.72
CA ILE A 68 -6.39 -2.80 -1.44
C ILE A 68 -7.77 -3.14 -0.87
N GLU A 69 -7.86 -4.27 -0.17
CA GLU A 69 -9.05 -4.68 0.57
C GLU A 69 -8.78 -4.49 2.06
N LEU A 70 -9.49 -3.57 2.68
CA LEU A 70 -9.46 -3.38 4.13
C LEU A 70 -10.50 -4.32 4.76
N THR A 71 -10.06 -5.19 5.65
CA THR A 71 -10.94 -6.11 6.38
C THR A 71 -11.04 -5.69 7.84
N TYR A 72 -12.25 -5.36 8.27
CA TYR A 72 -12.57 -5.01 9.65
C TYR A 72 -13.46 -6.09 10.26
N ASN A 73 -12.96 -6.78 11.28
CA ASN A 73 -13.73 -7.77 12.04
C ASN A 73 -14.44 -7.07 13.21
N TRP A 74 -15.78 -7.17 13.26
CA TRP A 74 -16.61 -6.43 14.22
C TRP A 74 -16.37 -6.81 15.67
N ASP A 75 -15.97 -8.05 15.91
CA ASP A 75 -15.66 -8.55 17.25
C ASP A 75 -14.21 -8.26 17.68
N GLY A 76 -13.50 -7.51 16.87
CA GLY A 76 -12.10 -7.14 17.07
C GLY A 76 -11.12 -8.19 16.57
N ASP A 77 -9.91 -7.74 16.37
CA ASP A 77 -8.74 -8.57 16.03
C ASP A 77 -7.68 -8.30 17.09
N GLU A 78 -7.68 -9.08 18.16
CA GLU A 78 -6.61 -9.00 19.14
C GLU A 78 -5.33 -9.58 18.55
N GLY A 79 -4.25 -8.80 18.66
CA GLY A 79 -2.93 -9.29 18.30
C GLY A 79 -2.63 -9.37 16.82
N LEU A 80 -3.07 -8.39 16.02
CA LEU A 80 -2.50 -8.22 14.68
C LEU A 80 -0.98 -8.11 14.80
N PRO A 81 -0.20 -9.15 14.41
CA PRO A 81 1.24 -9.11 14.59
C PRO A 81 1.84 -8.09 13.64
N SER A 82 2.33 -6.99 14.19
CA SER A 82 3.02 -5.95 13.44
C SER A 82 4.45 -6.33 13.07
N ASP A 83 5.01 -7.38 13.67
CA ASP A 83 6.43 -7.72 13.61
C ASP A 83 6.75 -8.87 12.65
N GLY A 84 5.76 -9.41 11.97
CA GLY A 84 5.96 -10.44 10.96
C GLY A 84 6.72 -9.88 9.75
N ARG A 85 7.87 -10.45 9.43
CA ARG A 85 8.70 -10.01 8.30
C ARG A 85 8.26 -10.58 6.95
N HIS A 86 7.28 -11.46 6.94
CA HIS A 86 6.80 -12.08 5.70
C HIS A 86 6.17 -11.07 4.75
N PHE A 87 5.29 -10.22 5.27
CA PHE A 87 4.75 -9.09 4.52
C PHE A 87 5.70 -7.89 4.64
N GLY A 88 6.10 -7.31 3.51
CA GLY A 88 6.99 -6.15 3.47
C GLY A 88 6.22 -4.83 3.55
N HIS A 89 5.79 -4.32 2.40
CA HIS A 89 5.11 -3.03 2.31
C HIS A 89 4.20 -2.96 1.08
N LEU A 90 3.35 -1.94 1.06
CA LEU A 90 2.65 -1.48 -0.15
C LEU A 90 3.44 -0.30 -0.72
N ALA A 91 3.59 -0.24 -2.04
CA ALA A 91 4.28 0.85 -2.72
C ALA A 91 3.32 1.64 -3.62
N TYR A 92 3.40 2.96 -3.53
CA TYR A 92 2.64 3.88 -4.38
C TYR A 92 3.55 4.92 -5.00
N GLN A 93 3.35 5.17 -6.29
CA GLN A 93 3.99 6.28 -6.99
C GLN A 93 3.20 7.56 -6.75
N VAL A 94 3.90 8.66 -6.50
CA VAL A 94 3.30 9.97 -6.26
C VAL A 94 3.86 11.02 -7.24
N PRO A 95 3.05 12.01 -7.65
CA PRO A 95 3.49 13.02 -8.61
C PRO A 95 4.61 13.92 -8.08
N ASN A 96 4.56 14.28 -6.79
CA ASN A 96 5.58 15.08 -6.12
C ASN A 96 5.73 14.59 -4.67
N ILE A 97 6.86 13.94 -4.40
CA ILE A 97 7.07 13.30 -3.09
C ILE A 97 7.18 14.31 -1.95
N TYR A 98 7.68 15.52 -2.20
CA TYR A 98 7.77 16.55 -1.17
C TYR A 98 6.40 17.10 -0.79
N GLU A 99 5.56 17.40 -1.77
CA GLU A 99 4.18 17.87 -1.53
C GLU A 99 3.36 16.79 -0.83
N THR A 100 3.51 15.53 -1.26
CA THR A 100 2.82 14.40 -0.63
C THR A 100 3.24 14.25 0.83
N CYS A 101 4.54 14.28 1.13
CA CYS A 101 5.01 14.16 2.52
C CYS A 101 4.60 15.34 3.38
N LEU A 102 4.59 16.57 2.87
CA LEU A 102 4.05 17.73 3.60
C LEU A 102 2.56 17.55 3.92
N HIS A 103 1.77 17.15 2.95
CA HIS A 103 0.35 16.88 3.14
C HIS A 103 0.10 15.83 4.22
N LEU A 104 0.87 14.75 4.22
CA LEU A 104 0.78 13.72 5.23
C LEU A 104 1.15 14.24 6.63
N MET A 105 2.25 15.00 6.74
CA MET A 105 2.67 15.62 8.01
C MET A 105 1.63 16.59 8.56
N ASP A 106 1.06 17.42 7.70
CA ASP A 106 0.01 18.39 8.08
C ASP A 106 -1.27 17.70 8.60
N ASN A 107 -1.47 16.44 8.23
CA ASN A 107 -2.56 15.59 8.71
C ASN A 107 -2.13 14.59 9.80
N GLY A 108 -1.00 14.83 10.46
CA GLY A 108 -0.57 14.06 11.63
C GLY A 108 0.09 12.72 11.33
N VAL A 109 0.45 12.46 10.08
CA VAL A 109 1.18 11.24 9.70
C VAL A 109 2.68 11.44 9.91
N THR A 110 3.32 10.53 10.63
CA THR A 110 4.77 10.53 10.78
C THR A 110 5.45 10.08 9.50
N ILE A 111 6.45 10.83 9.04
CA ILE A 111 7.33 10.39 7.95
C ILE A 111 8.47 9.59 8.56
N ASN A 112 8.38 8.27 8.46
CA ASN A 112 9.36 7.36 9.08
C ASN A 112 10.72 7.44 8.40
N ARG A 113 10.75 7.40 7.07
CA ARG A 113 11.94 7.70 6.28
C ARG A 113 11.67 8.90 5.39
N PRO A 114 12.28 10.06 5.66
CA PRO A 114 12.11 11.26 4.83
C PRO A 114 12.69 11.08 3.42
N PRO A 115 12.13 11.80 2.43
CA PRO A 115 12.59 11.72 1.04
C PRO A 115 13.87 12.54 0.81
N ARG A 116 14.95 12.27 1.55
CA ARG A 116 16.22 13.00 1.47
C ARG A 116 16.86 12.97 0.08
N ASP A 117 16.61 11.89 -0.64
CA ASP A 117 17.14 11.69 -2.00
C ASP A 117 16.20 12.21 -3.10
N GLY A 118 15.08 12.84 -2.73
CA GLY A 118 14.07 13.31 -3.67
C GLY A 118 13.33 12.19 -4.41
N HIS A 119 13.42 10.95 -3.93
CA HIS A 119 12.88 9.79 -4.65
C HIS A 119 11.98 8.90 -3.80
N MET A 120 12.36 8.58 -2.58
CA MET A 120 11.70 7.55 -1.77
C MET A 120 11.42 8.02 -0.35
N ALA A 121 10.24 7.72 0.16
CA ALA A 121 9.86 7.93 1.54
C ALA A 121 9.11 6.71 2.07
N PHE A 122 9.08 6.56 3.39
CA PHE A 122 8.24 5.57 4.07
C PHE A 122 7.39 6.22 5.14
N VAL A 123 6.14 5.78 5.21
CA VAL A 123 5.18 6.09 6.28
C VAL A 123 4.52 4.79 6.73
N ARG A 124 3.74 4.84 7.82
CA ARG A 124 2.96 3.71 8.28
C ARG A 124 1.49 4.06 8.42
N SER A 125 0.63 3.11 8.09
CA SER A 125 -0.80 3.21 8.35
C SER A 125 -1.09 3.15 9.85
N PRO A 126 -2.33 3.46 10.29
CA PRO A 126 -2.72 3.29 11.69
C PRO A 126 -2.50 1.88 12.24
N ASP A 127 -2.49 0.86 11.39
CA ASP A 127 -2.23 -0.53 11.75
C ASP A 127 -0.78 -0.96 11.52
N ASN A 128 0.13 -0.02 11.39
CA ASN A 128 1.56 -0.26 11.16
C ASN A 128 1.90 -0.97 9.84
N VAL A 129 1.01 -0.92 8.86
CA VAL A 129 1.35 -1.37 7.50
C VAL A 129 2.35 -0.37 6.90
N SER A 130 3.51 -0.87 6.50
CA SER A 130 4.54 -0.05 5.87
C SER A 130 4.10 0.39 4.47
N ILE A 131 4.23 1.67 4.18
CA ILE A 131 3.88 2.27 2.89
C ILE A 131 5.11 2.96 2.31
N GLU A 132 5.56 2.49 1.17
CA GLU A 132 6.63 3.12 0.40
C GLU A 132 6.02 4.12 -0.59
N LEU A 133 6.57 5.33 -0.61
CA LEU A 133 6.21 6.36 -1.57
C LEU A 133 7.37 6.59 -2.52
N LEU A 134 7.10 6.58 -3.81
CA LEU A 134 8.11 6.73 -4.86
C LEU A 134 7.78 7.92 -5.76
N GLN A 135 8.77 8.76 -6.02
CA GLN A 135 8.64 9.88 -6.96
C GLN A 135 8.36 9.37 -8.37
N ALA A 136 7.35 9.92 -9.02
CA ALA A 136 7.11 9.69 -10.45
C ALA A 136 8.19 10.39 -11.29
N GLY A 137 8.73 9.67 -12.28
CA GLY A 137 9.77 10.20 -13.15
C GLY A 137 11.12 10.35 -12.45
N GLU A 138 11.84 11.44 -12.75
CA GLU A 138 13.15 11.69 -12.19
C GLU A 138 13.11 12.12 -10.72
N ARG A 139 14.19 11.86 -10.02
CA ARG A 139 14.37 12.32 -8.64
C ARG A 139 14.30 13.84 -8.59
N LEU A 140 13.65 14.36 -7.55
CA LEU A 140 13.69 15.79 -7.27
C LEU A 140 15.05 16.18 -6.70
N ALA A 141 15.45 17.45 -6.92
CA ALA A 141 16.65 17.97 -6.29
C ALA A 141 16.51 17.89 -4.76
N PRO A 142 17.56 17.50 -4.02
CA PRO A 142 17.55 17.51 -2.57
C PRO A 142 17.13 18.89 -2.03
N ALA A 143 16.22 18.90 -1.05
CA ALA A 143 15.68 20.13 -0.49
C ALA A 143 15.39 19.99 1.01
N GLU A 144 15.50 21.11 1.71
CA GLU A 144 15.03 21.21 3.10
C GLU A 144 13.48 21.24 3.15
N PRO A 145 12.87 20.70 4.22
CA PRO A 145 13.47 20.16 5.44
C PRO A 145 13.99 18.70 5.31
N TRP A 146 13.77 18.07 4.17
CA TRP A 146 13.95 16.62 3.98
C TRP A 146 15.40 16.17 4.13
N VAL A 147 16.34 16.95 3.60
CA VAL A 147 17.77 16.61 3.63
C VAL A 147 18.29 16.47 5.06
N SER A 148 17.82 17.33 5.97
CA SER A 148 18.24 17.35 7.38
C SER A 148 17.36 16.55 8.29
N MET A 149 16.26 15.98 7.80
CA MET A 149 15.30 15.26 8.62
C MET A 149 15.77 13.84 8.93
N ASP A 150 15.75 13.47 10.20
CA ASP A 150 16.11 12.13 10.66
C ASP A 150 15.00 11.11 10.40
N ASN A 151 15.38 9.84 10.37
CA ASN A 151 14.42 8.74 10.41
C ASN A 151 13.71 8.69 11.77
N VAL A 152 12.45 8.29 11.77
CA VAL A 152 11.64 8.09 12.97
C VAL A 152 11.14 6.65 13.01
N GLY A 153 11.50 5.92 14.06
CA GLY A 153 11.08 4.53 14.21
C GLY A 153 11.69 3.63 13.14
N HIS A 154 10.90 2.67 12.69
CA HIS A 154 11.26 1.70 11.64
C HIS A 154 10.09 1.52 10.67
N TRP A 155 10.37 0.96 9.50
CA TRP A 155 9.38 0.79 8.43
C TRP A 155 9.61 -0.51 7.66
#